data_bcc10de40fe363bbaa8dc61cc9ec7a75
#
_entry.id   bcc10de40fe363bbaa8dc61cc9ec7a75
#
_cell.length_a   1.000
_cell.length_b   1.000
_cell.length_c   1.000
_cell.angle_alpha   90.00
_cell.angle_beta   90.00
_cell.angle_gamma   90.00
#
_symmetry.space_group_name_H-M   'P 1'
#
loop_
_entity.id
_entity.type
_entity.pdbx_description
1 polymer ?
#
loop_
_entity_poly.entity_id
_entity_poly.type
_entity_poly.pdbx_seq_one_letter_code
_entity_poly.pdbx_strand_id
1 'polypeptide(L)'
;MPELVFFSGTMDCGKSTLALQIEHNRSSRGLQGMIYSRNDXXXXPPPGHGRLSSRLGLVTEAVEAADDMDFYAHVIGHLSSGGRVDYVIADEAQFLAPEQVDQLARVVDDLELDVFAFGITTDFRSKLFPGSQRLVELADRVEVLQVEALCWCGARATHNARTVDGRMVVEGAQVVVGDVVGDVDSPQAEVGYEVLCRRHHRRRQTSATARAAALSPDVLPVDGTK
;
A
#
# COMPACT_ATOMS: atom_id res chain seq x y z
N MET A 1 13.12 -23.18 5.50
CA MET A 1 12.21 -22.87 6.60
C MET A 1 11.22 -21.85 6.11
N PRO A 2 9.96 -21.93 6.52
CA PRO A 2 9.01 -20.85 6.22
C PRO A 2 9.48 -19.50 6.75
N GLU A 3 9.06 -18.43 6.12
CA GLU A 3 9.49 -17.07 6.45
C GLU A 3 8.33 -16.09 6.40
N LEU A 4 8.39 -15.07 7.26
CA LEU A 4 7.60 -13.85 7.10
C LEU A 4 8.42 -12.87 6.25
N VAL A 5 7.95 -12.59 5.04
CA VAL A 5 8.64 -11.67 4.13
C VAL A 5 7.80 -10.41 3.93
N PHE A 6 8.37 -9.25 4.26
CA PHE A 6 7.70 -7.96 4.04
C PHE A 6 8.23 -7.29 2.76
N PHE A 7 7.38 -7.23 1.74
CA PHE A 7 7.66 -6.51 0.49
C PHE A 7 7.20 -5.07 0.62
N SER A 8 8.15 -4.16 0.73
CA SER A 8 7.88 -2.76 1.02
C SER A 8 8.16 -1.86 -0.19
N GLY A 9 7.51 -0.71 -0.22
CA GLY A 9 7.77 0.28 -1.26
C GLY A 9 6.85 1.49 -1.12
N THR A 10 6.93 2.38 -2.09
CA THR A 10 5.99 3.49 -2.20
C THR A 10 4.70 3.03 -2.89
N MET A 11 3.74 3.90 -3.01
CA MET A 11 2.65 3.68 -3.96
C MET A 11 3.26 3.51 -5.36
N ASP A 12 2.55 2.83 -6.24
CA ASP A 12 2.91 2.64 -7.66
C ASP A 12 4.18 1.82 -7.94
N CYS A 13 4.77 1.17 -6.95
CA CYS A 13 5.97 0.35 -7.16
C CYS A 13 5.69 -1.12 -7.50
N GLY A 14 4.42 -1.48 -7.79
CA GLY A 14 4.09 -2.82 -8.30
C GLY A 14 3.86 -3.89 -7.24
N LYS A 15 3.58 -3.53 -5.97
CA LYS A 15 3.37 -4.50 -4.87
C LYS A 15 2.31 -5.54 -5.22
N SER A 16 1.10 -5.12 -5.55
CA SER A 16 0.00 -6.04 -5.84
C SER A 16 0.27 -6.88 -7.10
N THR A 17 1.04 -6.34 -8.05
CA THR A 17 1.47 -7.12 -9.23
C THR A 17 2.40 -8.26 -8.79
N LEU A 18 3.35 -7.99 -7.92
CA LEU A 18 4.25 -9.03 -7.40
C LEU A 18 3.49 -10.05 -6.55
N ALA A 19 2.53 -9.59 -5.72
CA ALA A 19 1.70 -10.49 -4.93
C ALA A 19 0.94 -11.47 -5.84
N LEU A 20 0.33 -10.96 -6.91
CA LEU A 20 -0.37 -11.79 -7.90
C LEU A 20 0.58 -12.71 -8.66
N GLN A 21 1.81 -12.28 -8.93
CA GLN A 21 2.81 -13.13 -9.58
C GLN A 21 3.25 -14.27 -8.66
N ILE A 22 3.44 -14.00 -7.36
CA ILE A 22 3.78 -15.04 -6.38
C ILE A 22 2.62 -16.04 -6.28
N GLU A 23 1.39 -15.55 -6.19
CA GLU A 23 0.20 -16.40 -6.18
C GLU A 23 0.17 -17.29 -7.41
N HIS A 24 0.29 -16.70 -8.60
CA HIS A 24 0.24 -17.46 -9.87
C HIS A 24 1.33 -18.53 -9.92
N ASN A 25 2.57 -18.17 -9.53
CA ASN A 25 3.69 -19.11 -9.60
C ASN A 25 3.49 -20.31 -8.65
N ARG A 26 2.91 -20.08 -7.48
CA ARG A 26 2.67 -21.13 -6.49
C ARG A 26 1.44 -21.97 -6.86
N SER A 27 0.33 -21.33 -7.23
CA SER A 27 -0.90 -22.03 -7.59
C SER A 27 -0.73 -22.90 -8.84
N SER A 28 0.05 -22.46 -9.81
CA SER A 28 0.36 -23.26 -11.01
C SER A 28 1.18 -24.52 -10.69
N ARG A 29 1.76 -24.62 -9.50
CA ARG A 29 2.46 -25.81 -8.99
C ARG A 29 1.59 -26.62 -8.04
N GLY A 30 0.29 -26.30 -7.95
CA GLY A 30 -0.67 -27.03 -7.12
C GLY A 30 -0.63 -26.63 -5.64
N LEU A 31 0.04 -25.52 -5.28
CA LEU A 31 -0.01 -24.99 -3.92
C LEU A 31 -1.25 -24.11 -3.75
N GLN A 32 -1.82 -24.11 -2.56
CA GLN A 32 -3.03 -23.33 -2.26
C GLN A 32 -2.68 -22.19 -1.33
N GLY A 33 -2.91 -20.96 -1.79
CA GLY A 33 -2.68 -19.75 -1.02
C GLY A 33 -3.95 -19.28 -0.32
N MET A 34 -3.80 -18.74 0.88
CA MET A 34 -4.85 -17.95 1.51
C MET A 34 -4.47 -16.47 1.36
N ILE A 35 -5.30 -15.73 0.64
CA ILE A 35 -4.97 -14.37 0.24
C ILE A 35 -5.88 -13.42 0.97
N TYR A 36 -5.29 -12.44 1.63
CA TYR A 36 -5.99 -11.37 2.33
C TYR A 36 -5.72 -10.05 1.63
N SER A 37 -6.75 -9.24 1.47
CA SER A 37 -6.59 -7.89 0.94
C SER A 37 -7.48 -6.94 1.72
N ARG A 38 -6.95 -5.79 2.05
CA ARG A 38 -7.75 -4.74 2.65
C ARG A 38 -8.22 -3.82 1.53
N ASN A 39 -9.51 -3.90 1.20
CA ASN A 39 -10.08 -3.12 0.12
C ASN A 39 -10.44 -1.71 0.60
N ASP A 40 -9.88 -0.80 -0.11
CA ASP A 40 -10.43 0.54 0.00
C ASP A 40 -11.79 0.58 -0.65
N UNK A 41 -12.72 0.93 -0.06
CA UNK A 41 -14.07 0.95 -0.25
C UNK A 41 -14.66 1.33 -1.55
N UNK A 42 -14.22 1.06 -2.41
CA UNK A 42 -14.88 1.45 -3.55
C UNK A 42 -15.83 0.40 -4.03
N UNK A 43 -16.20 -0.11 -3.86
CA UNK A 43 -17.18 -0.99 -4.28
C UNK A 43 -17.28 -2.17 -3.35
N UNK A 44 -17.77 -2.13 -2.61
CA UNK A 44 -17.85 -3.00 -1.71
C UNK A 44 -18.26 -4.22 -2.16
N PRO A 45 -17.53 -5.12 -2.23
CA PRO A 45 -17.98 -6.49 -2.43
C PRO A 45 -18.80 -6.96 -1.23
N PRO A 46 -19.54 -8.06 -1.38
CA PRO A 46 -20.25 -8.61 -0.20
C PRO A 46 -19.28 -8.86 0.95
N PRO A 47 -19.69 -8.71 2.21
CA PRO A 47 -18.80 -8.94 3.36
C PRO A 47 -18.11 -10.30 3.28
N GLY A 48 -16.81 -10.30 3.55
CA GLY A 48 -15.97 -11.50 3.54
C GLY A 48 -15.36 -11.87 2.19
N HIS A 49 -15.78 -11.21 1.11
CA HIS A 49 -15.24 -11.46 -0.23
C HIS A 49 -14.48 -10.22 -0.71
N GLY A 50 -13.18 -10.31 -0.74
CA GLY A 50 -12.31 -9.29 -1.26
C GLY A 50 -11.71 -9.71 -2.59
N ARG A 51 -10.96 -8.79 -3.18
CA ARG A 51 -10.18 -9.05 -4.38
C ARG A 51 -8.80 -8.44 -4.24
N LEU A 52 -7.81 -9.19 -4.64
CA LEU A 52 -6.49 -8.64 -4.86
C LEU A 52 -6.39 -8.28 -6.34
N SER A 53 -6.14 -7.02 -6.64
CA SER A 53 -6.06 -6.55 -8.02
C SER A 53 -4.84 -5.69 -8.25
N SER A 54 -4.33 -5.72 -9.46
CA SER A 54 -3.23 -4.84 -9.85
C SER A 54 -3.69 -3.83 -10.89
N ARG A 55 -2.99 -2.71 -11.00
CA ARG A 55 -3.26 -1.71 -12.04
C ARG A 55 -3.04 -2.23 -13.46
N LEU A 56 -2.37 -3.38 -13.59
CA LEU A 56 -2.20 -4.04 -14.89
C LEU A 56 -3.39 -4.93 -15.27
N GLY A 57 -4.44 -4.94 -14.45
CA GLY A 57 -5.66 -5.70 -14.73
C GLY A 57 -5.65 -7.15 -14.25
N LEU A 58 -4.62 -7.56 -13.53
CA LEU A 58 -4.59 -8.91 -12.92
C LEU A 58 -5.48 -8.89 -11.68
N VAL A 59 -6.25 -9.96 -11.46
CA VAL A 59 -7.18 -10.05 -10.33
C VAL A 59 -7.23 -11.49 -9.82
N THR A 60 -7.30 -11.66 -8.52
CA THR A 60 -7.61 -12.95 -7.88
C THR A 60 -8.58 -12.74 -6.71
N GLU A 61 -9.27 -13.79 -6.29
CA GLU A 61 -10.14 -13.73 -5.12
C GLU A 61 -9.29 -13.62 -3.85
N ALA A 62 -9.80 -12.91 -2.87
CA ALA A 62 -9.13 -12.71 -1.59
C ALA A 62 -10.18 -12.65 -0.48
N VAL A 63 -9.73 -12.86 0.74
CA VAL A 63 -10.53 -12.63 1.95
C VAL A 63 -10.33 -11.19 2.36
N GLU A 64 -11.42 -10.50 2.67
CA GLU A 64 -11.32 -9.12 3.16
C GLU A 64 -10.71 -9.10 4.56
N ALA A 65 -9.62 -8.37 4.74
CA ALA A 65 -8.92 -8.24 6.03
C ALA A 65 -9.62 -7.19 6.88
N ALA A 66 -10.58 -7.63 7.71
CA ALA A 66 -11.33 -6.74 8.60
C ALA A 66 -10.48 -6.30 9.80
N ASP A 67 -10.88 -5.18 10.42
CA ASP A 67 -10.15 -4.63 11.58
C ASP A 67 -10.10 -5.60 12.76
N ASP A 68 -11.15 -6.39 12.94
CA ASP A 68 -11.29 -7.33 14.05
C ASP A 68 -10.89 -8.76 13.67
N MET A 69 -10.33 -8.96 12.47
CA MET A 69 -9.96 -10.32 12.02
C MET A 69 -8.77 -10.85 12.81
N ASP A 70 -8.90 -12.09 13.29
CA ASP A 70 -7.78 -12.86 13.83
C ASP A 70 -7.27 -13.77 12.71
N PHE A 71 -6.13 -13.40 12.12
CA PHE A 71 -5.54 -14.14 10.99
C PHE A 71 -5.15 -15.56 11.37
N TYR A 72 -4.58 -15.74 12.56
CA TYR A 72 -4.13 -17.05 13.03
C TYR A 72 -5.34 -17.98 13.21
N ALA A 73 -6.37 -17.50 13.91
CA ALA A 73 -7.58 -18.28 14.11
C ALA A 73 -8.29 -18.58 12.79
N HIS A 74 -8.28 -17.65 11.84
CA HIS A 74 -8.90 -17.85 10.54
C HIS A 74 -8.20 -18.96 9.73
N VAL A 75 -6.86 -18.95 9.70
CA VAL A 75 -6.09 -20.01 9.02
C VAL A 75 -6.33 -21.36 9.69
N ILE A 76 -6.29 -21.43 11.02
CA ILE A 76 -6.55 -22.67 11.77
C ILE A 76 -7.98 -23.17 11.49
N GLY A 77 -8.96 -22.30 11.49
CA GLY A 77 -10.36 -22.66 11.21
C GLY A 77 -10.51 -23.29 9.82
N HIS A 78 -9.83 -22.74 8.83
CA HIS A 78 -9.86 -23.28 7.47
C HIS A 78 -9.20 -24.67 7.43
N LEU A 79 -8.01 -24.82 8.03
CA LEU A 79 -7.30 -26.10 8.08
C LEU A 79 -8.11 -27.17 8.86
N SER A 80 -8.73 -26.79 9.97
CA SER A 80 -9.54 -27.70 10.81
C SER A 80 -10.82 -28.17 10.10
N SER A 81 -11.33 -27.37 9.17
CA SER A 81 -12.51 -27.75 8.36
C SER A 81 -12.14 -28.63 7.17
N GLY A 82 -10.88 -29.04 7.05
CA GLY A 82 -10.41 -29.89 5.95
C GLY A 82 -9.88 -29.12 4.75
N GLY A 83 -9.76 -27.81 4.87
CA GLY A 83 -9.13 -26.99 3.84
C GLY A 83 -7.62 -27.19 3.81
N ARG A 84 -6.98 -26.69 2.75
CA ARG A 84 -5.53 -26.73 2.59
C ARG A 84 -4.99 -25.31 2.44
N VAL A 85 -3.90 -25.01 3.12
CA VAL A 85 -3.16 -23.75 2.97
C VAL A 85 -1.67 -24.13 2.90
N ASP A 86 -0.98 -23.65 1.89
CA ASP A 86 0.46 -23.85 1.73
C ASP A 86 1.24 -22.54 1.91
N TYR A 87 0.57 -21.39 1.80
CA TYR A 87 1.16 -20.07 2.01
C TYR A 87 0.06 -19.03 2.23
N VAL A 88 0.46 -17.89 2.79
CA VAL A 88 -0.44 -16.74 3.02
C VAL A 88 0.11 -15.52 2.28
N ILE A 89 -0.79 -14.73 1.67
CA ILE A 89 -0.47 -13.40 1.12
C ILE A 89 -1.36 -12.37 1.83
N ALA A 90 -0.75 -11.29 2.31
CA ALA A 90 -1.47 -10.16 2.91
C ALA A 90 -1.11 -8.88 2.15
N ASP A 91 -2.06 -8.35 1.35
CA ASP A 91 -1.86 -7.08 0.65
C ASP A 91 -2.41 -5.93 1.48
N GLU A 92 -1.88 -4.72 1.22
CA GLU A 92 -2.15 -3.48 1.95
C GLU A 92 -1.88 -3.66 3.46
N ALA A 93 -0.82 -4.42 3.78
CA ALA A 93 -0.49 -4.83 5.14
C ALA A 93 -0.10 -3.67 6.06
N GLN A 94 0.17 -2.48 5.52
CA GLN A 94 0.39 -1.29 6.34
C GLN A 94 -0.83 -0.93 7.20
N PHE A 95 -2.03 -1.36 6.79
CA PHE A 95 -3.26 -1.06 7.51
C PHE A 95 -3.60 -2.09 8.60
N LEU A 96 -2.81 -3.15 8.71
CA LEU A 96 -2.98 -4.14 9.79
C LEU A 96 -2.62 -3.53 11.14
N ALA A 97 -3.34 -3.94 12.17
CA ALA A 97 -2.96 -3.64 13.55
C ALA A 97 -1.67 -4.42 13.91
N PRO A 98 -0.84 -3.91 14.82
CA PRO A 98 0.35 -4.66 15.24
C PRO A 98 0.05 -6.10 15.69
N GLU A 99 -1.07 -6.28 16.39
CA GLU A 99 -1.51 -7.60 16.86
C GLU A 99 -1.82 -8.55 15.70
N GLN A 100 -2.35 -8.01 14.61
CA GLN A 100 -2.61 -8.80 13.39
C GLN A 100 -1.30 -9.24 12.73
N VAL A 101 -0.27 -8.38 12.77
CA VAL A 101 1.07 -8.75 12.28
C VAL A 101 1.68 -9.85 13.19
N ASP A 102 1.50 -9.75 14.50
CA ASP A 102 1.94 -10.81 15.42
C ASP A 102 1.25 -12.15 15.08
N GLN A 103 -0.03 -12.12 14.70
CA GLN A 103 -0.76 -13.32 14.28
C GLN A 103 -0.17 -13.90 12.99
N LEU A 104 0.21 -13.05 12.04
CA LEU A 104 0.87 -13.51 10.80
C LEU A 104 2.23 -14.16 11.09
N ALA A 105 3.00 -13.60 12.03
CA ALA A 105 4.27 -14.22 12.46
C ALA A 105 4.00 -15.59 13.09
N ARG A 106 2.95 -15.72 13.92
CA ARG A 106 2.57 -17.01 14.49
C ARG A 106 2.15 -18.03 13.42
N VAL A 107 1.56 -17.58 12.31
CA VAL A 107 1.25 -18.50 11.18
C VAL A 107 2.56 -19.12 10.65
N VAL A 108 3.62 -18.32 10.56
CA VAL A 108 4.94 -18.85 10.16
C VAL A 108 5.49 -19.81 11.22
N ASP A 109 5.52 -19.38 12.47
CA ASP A 109 6.20 -20.11 13.55
C ASP A 109 5.47 -21.39 13.95
N ASP A 110 4.14 -21.33 14.08
CA ASP A 110 3.33 -22.42 14.64
C ASP A 110 2.79 -23.36 13.56
N LEU A 111 2.48 -22.83 12.36
CA LEU A 111 1.85 -23.60 11.28
C LEU A 111 2.83 -23.97 10.16
N GLU A 112 4.04 -23.46 10.22
CA GLU A 112 5.10 -23.68 9.22
C GLU A 112 4.68 -23.27 7.80
N LEU A 113 3.99 -22.11 7.66
CA LEU A 113 3.54 -21.57 6.37
C LEU A 113 4.32 -20.30 6.01
N ASP A 114 4.71 -20.16 4.75
CA ASP A 114 5.26 -18.90 4.27
C ASP A 114 4.20 -17.79 4.31
N VAL A 115 4.60 -16.60 4.78
CA VAL A 115 3.73 -15.42 4.76
C VAL A 115 4.41 -14.30 3.97
N PHE A 116 3.70 -13.80 2.95
CA PHE A 116 4.16 -12.71 2.09
C PHE A 116 3.27 -11.48 2.33
N ALA A 117 3.81 -10.49 3.06
CA ALA A 117 3.10 -9.25 3.39
C ALA A 117 3.55 -8.14 2.43
N PHE A 118 2.60 -7.40 1.85
CA PHE A 118 2.87 -6.31 0.91
C PHE A 118 2.29 -5.02 1.46
N GLY A 119 3.10 -3.95 1.47
CA GLY A 119 2.61 -2.69 2.02
C GLY A 119 3.50 -1.50 1.71
N ILE A 120 2.93 -0.30 1.88
CA ILE A 120 3.74 0.93 1.87
C ILE A 120 4.32 1.14 3.27
N THR A 121 5.55 1.66 3.32
CA THR A 121 6.25 1.78 4.59
C THR A 121 5.77 2.99 5.39
N THR A 122 5.64 4.15 4.72
CA THR A 122 5.31 5.40 5.38
C THR A 122 4.12 6.11 4.73
N ASP A 123 3.43 6.91 5.54
CA ASP A 123 2.33 7.76 5.08
C ASP A 123 2.85 9.01 4.35
N PHE A 124 1.93 9.90 3.99
CA PHE A 124 2.24 11.16 3.29
C PHE A 124 3.08 12.13 4.13
N ARG A 125 3.15 11.94 5.44
CA ARG A 125 3.97 12.73 6.38
C ARG A 125 5.34 12.09 6.61
N SER A 126 5.64 10.99 5.93
CA SER A 126 6.84 10.15 6.11
C SER A 126 6.91 9.52 7.51
N LYS A 127 5.73 9.20 8.09
CA LYS A 127 5.64 8.46 9.35
C LYS A 127 5.28 7.02 9.06
N LEU A 128 5.90 6.08 9.77
CA LEU A 128 5.59 4.67 9.61
C LEU A 128 4.11 4.41 9.92
N PHE A 129 3.49 3.53 9.15
CA PHE A 129 2.22 2.94 9.52
C PHE A 129 2.45 1.92 10.64
N PRO A 130 1.51 1.77 11.60
CA PRO A 130 1.71 0.80 12.69
C PRO A 130 1.95 -0.64 12.20
N GLY A 131 1.19 -1.09 11.19
CA GLY A 131 1.40 -2.42 10.61
C GLY A 131 2.76 -2.57 9.96
N SER A 132 3.18 -1.54 9.19
CA SER A 132 4.51 -1.57 8.55
C SER A 132 5.64 -1.52 9.57
N GLN A 133 5.46 -0.75 10.65
CA GLN A 133 6.44 -0.73 11.72
C GLN A 133 6.60 -2.13 12.32
N ARG A 134 5.46 -2.78 12.63
CA ARG A 134 5.49 -4.10 13.24
C ARG A 134 6.07 -5.15 12.27
N LEU A 135 5.77 -5.04 10.99
CA LEU A 135 6.38 -5.92 9.97
C LEU A 135 7.90 -5.74 9.90
N VAL A 136 8.40 -4.51 9.98
CA VAL A 136 9.86 -4.26 9.99
C VAL A 136 10.50 -4.87 11.24
N GLU A 137 9.79 -4.88 12.38
CA GLU A 137 10.29 -5.45 13.65
C GLU A 137 10.34 -6.98 13.63
N LEU A 138 9.41 -7.65 12.93
CA LEU A 138 9.21 -9.10 13.04
C LEU A 138 9.63 -9.90 11.81
N ALA A 139 9.62 -9.29 10.61
CA ALA A 139 9.83 -10.06 9.37
C ALA A 139 11.24 -10.66 9.32
N ASP A 140 11.34 -11.91 8.87
CA ASP A 140 12.62 -12.56 8.59
C ASP A 140 13.37 -11.83 7.50
N ARG A 141 12.62 -11.26 6.50
CA ARG A 141 13.21 -10.46 5.44
C ARG A 141 12.33 -9.27 5.10
N VAL A 142 12.97 -8.12 4.93
CA VAL A 142 12.32 -6.91 4.41
C VAL A 142 12.89 -6.64 3.01
N GLU A 143 12.05 -6.79 2.00
CA GLU A 143 12.43 -6.66 0.60
C GLU A 143 11.89 -5.35 0.03
N VAL A 144 12.78 -4.50 -0.45
CA VAL A 144 12.36 -3.28 -1.15
C VAL A 144 12.22 -3.61 -2.63
N LEU A 145 11.04 -3.33 -3.19
CA LEU A 145 10.76 -3.70 -4.57
C LEU A 145 11.70 -2.97 -5.55
N GLN A 146 12.17 -3.72 -6.54
CA GLN A 146 13.13 -3.21 -7.53
C GLN A 146 12.49 -2.28 -8.55
N VAL A 147 11.18 -2.42 -8.80
CA VAL A 147 10.48 -1.53 -9.73
C VAL A 147 10.40 -0.13 -9.10
N GLU A 148 10.98 0.82 -9.78
CA GLU A 148 11.06 2.19 -9.27
C GLU A 148 9.85 3.01 -9.70
N ALA A 149 9.07 3.44 -8.71
CA ALA A 149 8.14 4.53 -8.95
C ALA A 149 8.94 5.81 -9.18
N LEU A 150 8.51 6.63 -10.13
CA LEU A 150 9.25 7.84 -10.49
C LEU A 150 8.51 9.10 -10.05
N CYS A 151 9.27 10.01 -9.48
CA CYS A 151 8.84 11.38 -9.25
C CYS A 151 8.65 12.09 -10.60
N TRP A 152 7.83 13.11 -10.63
CA TRP A 152 7.59 13.90 -11.85
C TRP A 152 8.89 14.44 -12.51
N CYS A 153 9.97 14.57 -11.74
CA CYS A 153 11.26 15.02 -12.25
C CYS A 153 12.12 13.89 -12.84
N GLY A 154 11.60 12.65 -12.87
CA GLY A 154 12.34 11.48 -13.37
C GLY A 154 13.23 10.79 -12.35
N ALA A 155 13.44 11.38 -11.16
CA ALA A 155 14.22 10.72 -10.11
C ALA A 155 13.38 9.65 -9.40
N ARG A 156 14.03 8.64 -8.84
CA ARG A 156 13.36 7.61 -8.04
C ARG A 156 12.50 8.26 -6.94
N ALA A 157 11.24 7.87 -6.86
CA ALA A 157 10.33 8.31 -5.80
C ALA A 157 10.54 7.43 -4.57
N THR A 158 10.62 8.06 -3.41
CA THR A 158 10.86 7.40 -2.13
C THR A 158 9.84 7.80 -1.06
N HIS A 159 8.93 8.71 -1.40
CA HIS A 159 7.95 9.25 -0.46
C HIS A 159 6.58 9.29 -1.12
N ASN A 160 5.56 9.01 -0.33
CA ASN A 160 4.16 9.21 -0.72
C ASN A 160 3.74 10.62 -0.31
N ALA A 161 2.96 11.28 -1.13
CA ALA A 161 2.42 12.60 -0.86
C ALA A 161 0.91 12.57 -1.08
N ARG A 162 0.15 13.15 -0.16
CA ARG A 162 -1.28 13.41 -0.35
C ARG A 162 -1.43 14.82 -0.87
N THR A 163 -2.32 15.00 -1.84
CA THR A 163 -2.59 16.32 -2.41
C THR A 163 -4.06 16.67 -2.26
N VAL A 164 -4.34 17.96 -2.14
CA VAL A 164 -5.69 18.50 -2.24
C VAL A 164 -5.60 19.60 -3.30
N ASP A 165 -6.41 19.48 -4.34
CA ASP A 165 -6.39 20.37 -5.50
C ASP A 165 -4.95 20.55 -6.05
N GLY A 166 -4.22 19.43 -6.12
CA GLY A 166 -2.85 19.39 -6.63
C GLY A 166 -1.77 19.93 -5.70
N ARG A 167 -2.13 20.43 -4.51
CA ARG A 167 -1.17 20.95 -3.53
C ARG A 167 -0.93 19.93 -2.42
N MET A 168 0.33 19.72 -2.08
CA MET A 168 0.70 18.76 -1.03
C MET A 168 0.20 19.20 0.33
N VAL A 169 -0.49 18.30 1.04
CA VAL A 169 -0.89 18.50 2.43
C VAL A 169 0.06 17.74 3.36
N VAL A 170 0.29 18.28 4.54
CA VAL A 170 1.23 17.73 5.52
C VAL A 170 0.60 17.49 6.89
N GLU A 171 -0.69 17.74 7.01
CA GLU A 171 -1.47 17.52 8.23
C GLU A 171 -2.72 16.70 7.91
N GLY A 172 -3.33 16.14 8.94
CA GLY A 172 -4.53 15.35 8.80
C GLY A 172 -4.34 13.90 9.22
N ALA A 173 -5.44 13.15 9.20
CA ALA A 173 -5.43 11.73 9.58
C ALA A 173 -4.54 10.92 8.64
N GLN A 174 -3.91 9.87 9.18
CA GLN A 174 -3.02 9.00 8.41
C GLN A 174 -3.76 8.33 7.26
N VAL A 175 -4.96 7.87 7.51
CA VAL A 175 -5.83 7.27 6.51
C VAL A 175 -7.05 8.19 6.37
N VAL A 176 -7.38 8.53 5.13
CA VAL A 176 -8.65 9.16 4.80
C VAL A 176 -9.38 8.14 3.94
N VAL A 177 -10.49 7.66 4.43
CA VAL A 177 -11.35 6.78 3.64
C VAL A 177 -11.82 7.62 2.45
N GLY A 178 -11.57 7.14 1.25
CA GLY A 178 -11.90 7.87 0.03
C GLY A 178 -13.38 8.24 -0.02
N ASP A 179 -13.64 9.43 -0.47
CA ASP A 179 -14.98 9.97 -0.73
C ASP A 179 -15.91 10.00 0.49
N VAL A 180 -15.56 10.81 1.47
CA VAL A 180 -16.58 11.32 2.36
C VAL A 180 -17.53 12.12 1.46
N VAL A 181 -18.72 11.58 1.24
CA VAL A 181 -19.81 12.30 0.59
C VAL A 181 -20.13 13.48 1.51
N GLY A 182 -19.41 14.56 1.33
CA GLY A 182 -19.78 15.84 1.96
C GLY A 182 -21.06 16.38 1.32
N ASP A 183 -21.72 17.26 2.00
CA ASP A 183 -22.93 17.93 1.54
C ASP A 183 -22.84 18.34 0.05
N VAL A 184 -23.89 18.07 -0.67
CA VAL A 184 -24.01 18.13 -2.15
C VAL A 184 -23.76 19.53 -2.74
N ASP A 185 -23.55 20.55 -1.91
CA ASP A 185 -23.46 21.96 -2.37
C ASP A 185 -22.07 22.62 -2.19
N SER A 186 -21.03 21.87 -1.78
CA SER A 186 -19.68 22.43 -1.73
C SER A 186 -18.83 21.83 -2.87
N PRO A 187 -18.04 22.63 -3.57
CA PRO A 187 -17.09 22.07 -4.55
C PRO A 187 -16.14 21.13 -3.79
N GLN A 188 -16.24 19.84 -4.11
CA GLN A 188 -15.43 18.82 -3.43
C GLN A 188 -13.96 19.02 -3.82
N ALA A 189 -13.13 19.27 -2.84
CA ALA A 189 -11.68 19.36 -3.07
C ALA A 189 -11.17 18.01 -3.58
N GLU A 190 -10.43 18.02 -4.67
CA GLU A 190 -9.90 16.81 -5.29
C GLU A 190 -8.74 16.27 -4.45
N VAL A 191 -8.99 15.19 -3.70
CA VAL A 191 -7.94 14.49 -2.96
C VAL A 191 -7.23 13.52 -3.89
N GLY A 192 -5.92 13.64 -3.96
CA GLY A 192 -5.09 12.77 -4.78
C GLY A 192 -3.83 12.33 -4.05
N TYR A 193 -3.09 11.44 -4.70
CA TYR A 193 -1.82 10.95 -4.17
C TYR A 193 -0.77 11.02 -5.26
N GLU A 194 0.46 11.33 -4.88
CA GLU A 194 1.58 11.43 -5.80
C GLU A 194 2.83 10.84 -5.12
N VAL A 195 3.68 10.18 -5.91
CA VAL A 195 4.95 9.67 -5.38
C VAL A 195 6.06 10.66 -5.75
N LEU A 196 6.86 11.02 -4.76
CA LEU A 196 7.86 12.07 -4.90
C LEU A 196 9.24 11.59 -4.45
N CYS A 197 10.29 12.13 -5.07
CA CYS A 197 11.63 12.01 -4.51
C CYS A 197 11.72 12.85 -3.23
N ARG A 198 12.67 12.50 -2.36
CA ARG A 198 12.82 13.18 -1.05
C ARG A 198 12.95 14.70 -1.19
N ARG A 199 13.65 15.17 -2.24
CA ARG A 199 13.85 16.60 -2.48
C ARG A 199 12.52 17.32 -2.69
N HIS A 200 11.66 16.79 -3.58
CA HIS A 200 10.39 17.43 -3.90
C HIS A 200 9.36 17.24 -2.78
N HIS A 201 9.36 16.09 -2.11
CA HIS A 201 8.52 15.91 -0.92
C HIS A 201 8.84 16.95 0.14
N ARG A 202 10.12 17.11 0.49
CA ARG A 202 10.54 18.09 1.50
C ARG A 202 10.21 19.52 1.10
N ARG A 203 10.25 19.83 -0.19
CA ARG A 203 9.91 21.16 -0.73
C ARG A 203 8.42 21.33 -1.02
N ARG A 204 7.61 20.30 -0.78
CA ARG A 204 6.16 20.28 -1.06
C ARG A 204 5.85 20.63 -2.52
N GLN A 205 6.69 20.19 -3.44
CA GLN A 205 6.58 20.47 -4.88
C GLN A 205 5.96 19.29 -5.61
N THR A 206 4.68 19.39 -5.91
CA THR A 206 3.93 18.41 -6.71
C THR A 206 4.13 18.69 -8.20
N SER A 207 3.72 17.74 -9.05
CA SER A 207 3.71 17.96 -10.50
C SER A 207 2.83 19.15 -10.89
N ALA A 208 1.68 19.30 -10.21
CA ALA A 208 0.75 20.42 -10.47
C ALA A 208 1.39 21.77 -10.12
N THR A 209 2.02 21.88 -8.93
CA THR A 209 2.67 23.14 -8.55
C THR A 209 3.88 23.47 -9.42
N ALA A 210 4.61 22.44 -9.88
CA ALA A 210 5.74 22.63 -10.78
C ALA A 210 5.28 23.14 -12.16
N ARG A 211 4.20 22.58 -12.71
CA ARG A 211 3.63 23.04 -13.98
C ARG A 211 3.10 24.47 -13.87
N ALA A 212 2.41 24.80 -12.78
CA ALA A 212 1.88 26.13 -12.54
C ALA A 212 3.02 27.16 -12.50
N ALA A 213 4.12 26.85 -11.82
CA ALA A 213 5.29 27.73 -11.78
C ALA A 213 5.94 27.92 -13.14
N ALA A 214 5.98 26.87 -13.96
CA ALA A 214 6.55 26.93 -15.30
C ALA A 214 5.69 27.76 -16.28
N LEU A 215 4.39 27.85 -15.99
CA LEU A 215 3.44 28.61 -16.82
C LEU A 215 3.21 30.03 -16.27
N SER A 216 3.85 30.42 -15.17
CA SER A 216 3.71 31.76 -14.61
C SER A 216 4.26 32.78 -15.58
N PRO A 217 3.52 33.85 -15.87
CA PRO A 217 3.99 34.92 -16.74
C PRO A 217 4.99 35.88 -16.07
N ASP A 218 5.30 35.65 -14.79
CA ASP A 218 6.28 36.49 -14.10
C ASP A 218 7.69 36.20 -14.63
N VAL A 219 8.04 36.96 -15.63
CA VAL A 219 9.42 37.01 -16.10
C VAL A 219 10.26 37.60 -14.99
N LEU A 220 11.26 36.86 -14.55
CA LEU A 220 12.22 37.39 -13.58
C LEU A 220 12.74 38.71 -14.14
N PRO A 221 12.68 39.80 -13.38
CA PRO A 221 13.24 41.05 -13.88
C PRO A 221 14.72 40.84 -14.16
N VAL A 222 15.05 40.88 -15.46
CA VAL A 222 16.44 40.92 -15.86
C VAL A 222 16.89 42.35 -15.52
N ASP A 223 17.54 42.53 -14.38
CA ASP A 223 18.17 43.78 -14.07
C ASP A 223 19.20 44.07 -15.14
N GLY A 224 18.72 44.76 -16.18
CA GLY A 224 19.59 45.36 -17.17
C GLY A 224 20.27 46.56 -16.55
N THR A 225 21.27 46.37 -15.77
CA THR A 225 22.12 47.48 -15.35
C THR A 225 23.50 47.32 -15.94
N LYS A 226 23.87 48.34 -16.67
CA LYS A 226 25.17 48.62 -17.24
C LYS A 226 26.32 48.43 -16.27
#